data_32f2908b7f59b033cdcacedcbc709f06
#
_entry.id   32f2908b7f59b033cdcacedcbc709f06
#
_cell.length_a   1.000
_cell.length_b   1.000
_cell.length_c   1.000
_cell.angle_alpha   90.00
_cell.angle_beta   90.00
_cell.angle_gamma   90.00
#
_symmetry.space_group_name_H-M   'P 1'
#
loop_
_entity.id
_entity.type
_entity.pdbx_description
1 polymer ?
#
loop_
_entity_poly.entity_id
_entity_poly.type
_entity_poly.pdbx_seq_one_letter_code
_entity_poly.pdbx_strand_id
1 'polypeptide(L)' 'IVPLVGFDNKGNRLGMGGGYYDRMLKKLSAQCLLIGVAYDFQLLDAVPIEHWDMPLHEVITPTKHYVF' A
#
# COMPACT_ATOMS: atom_id res chain seq x y z
N ILE A 1 1.55 -9.35 -4.12
CA ILE A 1 0.28 -8.79 -3.61
C ILE A 1 0.45 -8.42 -2.15
N VAL A 2 0.02 -7.22 -1.82
CA VAL A 2 0.17 -6.67 -0.47
C VAL A 2 -1.22 -6.45 0.14
N PRO A 3 -1.51 -7.05 1.32
CA PRO A 3 -2.77 -6.80 2.00
C PRO A 3 -2.82 -5.37 2.56
N LEU A 4 -4.01 -4.77 2.55
CA LEU A 4 -4.21 -3.43 3.08
C LEU A 4 -5.64 -3.24 3.59
N VAL A 5 -5.82 -2.29 4.48
CA VAL A 5 -7.13 -1.87 4.98
C VAL A 5 -7.65 -0.68 4.18
N GLY A 6 -6.75 0.20 3.77
CA GLY A 6 -7.05 1.35 2.94
C GLY A 6 -5.79 1.88 2.29
N PHE A 7 -5.94 2.76 1.32
CA PHE A 7 -4.81 3.38 0.62
C PHE A 7 -5.18 4.80 0.20
N ASP A 8 -4.18 5.60 -0.14
CA ASP A 8 -4.40 6.93 -0.70
C ASP A 8 -3.79 7.04 -2.10
N ASN A 9 -4.00 8.16 -2.75
CA ASN A 9 -3.53 8.38 -4.13
C ASN A 9 -2.03 8.66 -4.25
N LYS A 10 -1.30 8.57 -3.15
CA LYS A 10 0.17 8.68 -3.12
C LYS A 10 0.86 7.34 -2.92
N GLY A 11 0.08 6.25 -2.85
CA GLY A 11 0.63 4.91 -2.62
C GLY A 11 0.79 4.54 -1.15
N ASN A 12 0.40 5.40 -0.22
CA ASN A 12 0.43 5.06 1.19
C ASN A 12 -0.70 4.08 1.51
N ARG A 13 -0.43 3.12 2.37
CA ARG A 13 -1.42 2.13 2.76
C ARG A 13 -1.65 2.15 4.26
N LEU A 14 -2.91 1.95 4.64
CA LEU A 14 -3.29 1.69 6.02
C LEU A 14 -3.26 0.18 6.21
N GLY A 15 -2.29 -0.30 6.99
CA GLY A 15 -2.09 -1.72 7.20
C GLY A 15 -2.62 -2.19 8.54
N MET A 16 -2.23 -3.41 8.89
CA MET A 16 -2.66 -4.10 10.12
C MET A 16 -1.83 -3.73 11.34
N GLY A 17 -1.01 -2.70 11.28
CA GLY A 17 -0.27 -2.15 12.41
C GLY A 17 1.12 -2.74 12.65
N GLY A 18 1.86 -2.14 13.56
CA GLY A 18 3.10 -2.68 14.11
C GLY A 18 4.38 -2.55 13.28
N GLY A 19 4.31 -2.19 12.03
CA GLY A 19 5.50 -2.05 11.18
C GLY A 19 6.20 -3.35 10.81
N TYR A 20 5.71 -4.49 11.28
CA TYR A 20 6.32 -5.79 10.98
C TYR A 20 6.30 -6.10 9.49
N TYR A 21 5.15 -5.90 8.86
CA TYR A 21 4.96 -6.16 7.44
C TYR A 21 5.79 -5.19 6.60
N ASP A 22 5.88 -3.94 7.02
CA ASP A 22 6.64 -2.92 6.29
C ASP A 22 8.14 -3.23 6.25
N ARG A 23 8.70 -3.78 7.30
CA ARG A 23 10.10 -4.21 7.29
C ARG A 23 10.38 -5.30 6.26
N MET A 24 9.46 -6.23 6.12
CA MET A 24 9.57 -7.28 5.10
C MET A 24 9.42 -6.68 3.70
N LEU A 25 8.44 -5.79 3.51
CA LEU A 25 8.22 -5.14 2.22
C LEU A 25 9.41 -4.30 1.79
N LYS A 26 10.09 -3.64 2.73
CA LYS A 26 11.27 -2.84 2.41
C LYS A 26 12.38 -3.70 1.79
N LYS A 27 12.57 -4.92 2.26
CA LYS A 27 13.53 -5.85 1.66
C LYS A 27 13.09 -6.28 0.27
N LEU A 28 11.79 -6.56 0.09
CA LEU A 28 11.25 -7.03 -1.18
C LEU A 28 11.21 -5.92 -2.23
N SER A 29 10.99 -4.67 -1.85
CA SER A 29 10.86 -3.56 -2.80
C SER A 29 12.13 -3.30 -3.60
N ALA A 30 13.29 -3.74 -3.11
CA ALA A 30 14.54 -3.66 -3.85
C ALA A 30 14.59 -4.61 -5.05
N GLN A 31 13.71 -5.61 -5.09
CA GLN A 31 13.70 -6.68 -6.10
C GLN A 31 12.37 -6.84 -6.81
N CYS A 32 11.28 -6.35 -6.24
CA CYS A 32 9.91 -6.60 -6.71
C CYS A 32 9.07 -5.34 -6.69
N LEU A 33 8.06 -5.30 -7.56
CA LEU A 33 7.00 -4.30 -7.48
C LEU A 33 6.07 -4.68 -6.32
N LEU A 34 5.70 -3.68 -5.53
CA LEU A 34 4.71 -3.85 -4.46
C LEU A 34 3.35 -3.44 -5.00
N ILE A 35 2.48 -4.42 -5.23
CA ILE A 35 1.16 -4.21 -5.82
C ILE A 35 0.11 -4.57 -4.79
N GLY A 36 -0.74 -3.60 -4.43
CA GLY A 36 -1.89 -3.82 -3.58
C GLY A 36 -3.12 -4.15 -4.41
N VAL A 37 -4.00 -4.97 -3.84
CA VAL A 37 -5.32 -5.26 -4.40
C VAL A 37 -6.36 -4.79 -3.39
N ALA A 38 -7.28 -3.96 -3.83
CA ALA A 38 -8.25 -3.33 -2.94
C ALA A 38 -9.60 -3.18 -3.64
N TYR A 39 -10.62 -2.92 -2.84
CA TYR A 39 -11.90 -2.44 -3.36
C TYR A 39 -11.87 -0.93 -3.52
N ASP A 40 -12.71 -0.39 -4.41
CA ASP A 40 -12.71 1.04 -4.70
C ASP A 40 -13.02 1.89 -3.45
N PHE A 41 -13.87 1.39 -2.55
CA PHE A 41 -14.21 2.13 -1.32
C PHE A 41 -13.05 2.23 -0.32
N GLN A 42 -11.97 1.49 -0.52
CA GLN A 42 -10.80 1.53 0.36
C GLN A 42 -9.85 2.69 0.02
N LEU A 43 -10.13 3.44 -1.04
CA LEU A 43 -9.41 4.68 -1.33
C LEU A 43 -9.79 5.75 -0.32
N LEU A 44 -8.80 6.29 0.37
CA LEU A 44 -8.96 7.33 1.39
C LEU A 44 -8.34 8.64 0.90
N ASP A 45 -8.78 9.77 1.46
CA ASP A 45 -8.24 11.08 1.11
C ASP A 45 -6.76 11.18 1.48
N ALA A 46 -6.42 10.69 2.67
CA ALA A 46 -5.04 10.59 3.13
C ALA A 46 -4.93 9.48 4.15
N VAL A 47 -3.81 8.78 4.13
CA VAL A 47 -3.51 7.71 5.09
C VAL A 47 -2.45 8.25 6.05
N PRO A 48 -2.66 8.14 7.39
CA PRO A 48 -1.62 8.45 8.35
C PRO A 48 -0.41 7.54 8.11
N ILE A 49 0.77 8.14 8.05
CA ILE A 49 2.01 7.39 7.81
C ILE A 49 2.97 7.55 8.98
N GLU A 50 3.75 6.49 9.21
CA GLU A 50 4.86 6.51 10.13
C GLU A 50 6.16 6.37 9.33
N HIS A 51 7.29 6.72 9.92
CA HIS A 51 8.56 6.72 9.18
C HIS A 51 9.00 5.34 8.69
N TRP A 52 8.44 4.26 9.24
CA TRP A 52 8.73 2.89 8.81
C TRP A 52 7.77 2.37 7.75
N ASP A 53 6.71 3.13 7.43
CA ASP A 53 5.72 2.67 6.47
C ASP A 53 6.31 2.62 5.07
N MET A 54 5.95 1.55 4.34
CA MET A 54 6.45 1.31 2.99
C MET A 54 5.34 1.59 1.98
N PRO A 55 5.48 2.62 1.12
CA PRO A 55 4.49 2.89 0.09
C PRO A 55 4.42 1.77 -0.96
N LEU A 56 3.26 1.61 -1.56
CA LEU A 56 3.05 0.70 -2.67
C LEU A 56 3.48 1.35 -3.98
N HIS A 57 3.91 0.54 -4.94
CA HIS A 57 4.18 1.00 -6.29
C HIS A 57 2.88 1.15 -7.09
N GLU A 58 1.94 0.22 -6.90
CA GLU A 58 0.68 0.18 -7.64
C GLU A 58 -0.43 -0.38 -6.75
N VAL A 59 -1.66 -0.01 -7.06
CA VAL A 59 -2.86 -0.61 -6.46
C VAL A 59 -3.84 -0.92 -7.59
N ILE A 60 -4.45 -2.10 -7.55
CA ILE A 60 -5.47 -2.52 -8.49
C ILE A 60 -6.80 -2.66 -7.74
N THR A 61 -7.82 -1.99 -8.24
CA THR A 61 -9.20 -2.12 -7.77
C THR A 61 -10.06 -2.67 -8.89
N PRO A 62 -11.33 -3.05 -8.62
CA PRO A 62 -12.22 -3.53 -9.68
C PRO A 62 -12.40 -2.56 -10.84
N THR A 63 -12.28 -1.25 -10.63
CA THR A 63 -12.54 -0.26 -11.67
C THR A 63 -11.31 0.53 -12.10
N LYS A 64 -10.18 0.43 -11.37
CA LYS A 64 -9.05 1.32 -11.63
C LYS A 64 -7.72 0.66 -11.27
N HIS A 65 -6.69 1.06 -12.01
CA HIS A 65 -5.31 0.70 -11.75
C HIS A 65 -4.53 1.98 -11.41
N TYR A 66 -4.04 2.07 -10.18
CA TYR A 66 -3.27 3.20 -9.69
C TYR A 66 -1.78 2.91 -9.82
N VAL A 67 -1.06 3.81 -10.43
CA VAL A 67 0.42 3.75 -10.52
C VAL A 67 0.96 5.01 -9.86
N PHE A 68 1.75 4.83 -8.82
CA PHE A 68 2.25 5.94 -8.01
C PHE A 68 3.65 6.39 -8.39
#